data_d80b193933496280543f10be61c493cb
#
_entry.id   d80b193933496280543f10be61c493cb
#
_cell.length_a   1.000
_cell.length_b   1.000
_cell.length_c   1.000
_cell.angle_alpha   90.00
_cell.angle_beta   90.00
_cell.angle_gamma   90.00
#
_symmetry.space_group_name_H-M   'P 1'
#
loop_
_entity.id
_entity.type
_entity.pdbx_description
1 polymer ?
#
loop_
_entity_poly.entity_id
_entity_poly.type
_entity_poly.pdbx_seq_one_letter_code
_entity_poly.pdbx_strand_id
1 'polypeptide(L)'
;MRFLPVPAVVFALLPAILTPARSAQPAAPAAAEPVWQARLAAFDEATYAAQVEKMISAFEQASGKRLVPGPKRKAGLKIYADSGPGLATPLPLVKAVIGSLKKRGFEHNGIFLVGLNALRLRMTGYLPSLVSGSTPFSGNPVYVLESGRYYDPVWFYDSPLPQRFDPIFAQEQTKGVQANTSKDEDRKSFLATPLFLDADFWINLPVFTDHPTLGVNGALVNATLWNASNTARFFRSPANAPAAVAEMSAIPELRQTWMFTLASLEHYQFVGGPFFNSLYTVSEPLLWLTNDPVMMDSLARDRINGHRKQQGFENLDEEIRTLEFAETLGVGSTKTKQVRMIPID
;
A
#
# COMPACT_ATOMS: atom_id res chain seq x y z
N MET A 1 15.18 32.55 -73.74
CA MET A 1 15.33 31.99 -72.39
C MET A 1 15.52 33.18 -71.43
N ARG A 2 14.49 33.51 -70.65
CA ARG A 2 14.52 34.55 -69.64
C ARG A 2 14.64 33.90 -68.27
N PHE A 3 15.72 34.20 -67.55
CA PHE A 3 15.90 33.79 -66.16
C PHE A 3 15.18 34.75 -65.24
N LEU A 4 14.32 34.21 -64.40
CA LEU A 4 13.67 34.92 -63.29
C LEU A 4 14.58 34.86 -62.04
N PRO A 5 14.71 35.91 -61.25
CA PRO A 5 15.54 35.90 -60.04
C PRO A 5 14.78 35.25 -58.89
N VAL A 6 15.46 34.43 -58.12
CA VAL A 6 15.01 33.80 -56.86
C VAL A 6 15.15 34.83 -55.73
N PRO A 7 14.13 35.04 -54.88
CA PRO A 7 14.27 35.95 -53.75
C PRO A 7 15.09 35.31 -52.63
N ALA A 8 16.06 36.03 -52.13
CA ALA A 8 16.83 35.66 -50.94
C ALA A 8 15.98 35.80 -49.67
N VAL A 9 15.79 34.69 -48.96
CA VAL A 9 15.16 34.69 -47.62
C VAL A 9 16.24 35.03 -46.61
N VAL A 10 16.12 36.16 -45.99
CA VAL A 10 16.97 36.58 -44.86
C VAL A 10 16.41 35.99 -43.58
N PHE A 11 17.12 34.99 -43.02
CA PHE A 11 16.83 34.51 -41.67
C PHE A 11 17.36 35.52 -40.64
N ALA A 12 16.46 36.20 -39.96
CA ALA A 12 16.77 36.99 -38.78
C ALA A 12 16.98 36.08 -37.59
N LEU A 13 18.22 35.93 -37.12
CA LEU A 13 18.57 35.30 -35.86
C LEU A 13 18.14 36.18 -34.69
N LEU A 14 17.04 35.83 -34.03
CA LEU A 14 16.67 36.39 -32.75
C LEU A 14 17.60 35.81 -31.66
N PRO A 15 18.23 36.62 -30.79
CA PRO A 15 19.01 36.10 -29.69
C PRO A 15 18.06 35.49 -28.67
N ALA A 16 18.21 34.20 -28.41
CA ALA A 16 17.55 33.50 -27.30
C ALA A 16 18.12 34.06 -25.99
N ILE A 17 17.31 34.82 -25.26
CA ILE A 17 17.64 35.20 -23.89
C ILE A 17 17.52 33.96 -23.03
N LEU A 18 18.66 33.35 -22.71
CA LEU A 18 18.77 32.31 -21.69
C LEU A 18 18.48 32.92 -20.32
N THR A 19 17.24 32.81 -19.85
CA THR A 19 16.93 33.06 -18.45
C THR A 19 17.63 31.96 -17.62
N PRO A 20 18.46 32.33 -16.61
CA PRO A 20 19.09 31.36 -15.76
C PRO A 20 18.00 30.54 -15.05
N ALA A 21 18.07 29.20 -15.17
CA ALA A 21 17.21 28.30 -14.41
C ALA A 21 17.39 28.62 -12.93
N ARG A 22 16.32 29.14 -12.33
CA ARG A 22 16.25 29.39 -10.88
C ARG A 22 16.44 28.04 -10.21
N SER A 23 17.58 27.81 -9.56
CA SER A 23 17.82 26.63 -8.76
C SER A 23 16.64 26.50 -7.77
N ALA A 24 15.90 25.41 -7.88
CA ALA A 24 14.84 25.12 -6.92
C ALA A 24 15.49 25.07 -5.53
N GLN A 25 15.14 26.01 -4.69
CA GLN A 25 15.53 25.98 -3.28
C GLN A 25 15.00 24.66 -2.69
N PRO A 26 15.82 23.87 -1.97
CA PRO A 26 15.31 22.66 -1.34
C PRO A 26 14.12 23.06 -0.46
N ALA A 27 12.99 22.43 -0.69
CA ALA A 27 11.80 22.64 0.12
C ALA A 27 12.18 22.43 1.59
N ALA A 28 11.76 23.35 2.46
CA ALA A 28 11.93 23.18 3.90
C ALA A 28 11.39 21.80 4.29
N PRO A 29 12.07 21.06 5.20
CA PRO A 29 11.60 19.74 5.62
C PRO A 29 10.15 19.89 6.10
N ALA A 30 9.24 19.18 5.44
CA ALA A 30 7.84 19.15 5.83
C ALA A 30 7.76 18.74 7.31
N ALA A 31 6.93 19.47 8.08
CA ALA A 31 6.69 19.09 9.47
C ALA A 31 6.23 17.62 9.49
N ALA A 32 6.78 16.84 10.45
CA ALA A 32 6.44 15.43 10.55
C ALA A 32 4.91 15.27 10.66
N GLU A 33 4.34 14.48 9.76
CA GLU A 33 2.91 14.20 9.77
C GLU A 33 2.51 13.51 11.08
N PRO A 34 1.37 13.86 11.67
CA PRO A 34 0.95 13.29 12.94
C PRO A 34 0.53 11.82 12.79
N VAL A 35 0.72 11.09 13.87
CA VAL A 35 0.15 9.74 14.05
C VAL A 35 -0.89 9.81 15.17
N TRP A 36 -2.14 9.57 14.86
CA TRP A 36 -3.20 9.42 15.86
C TRP A 36 -3.13 8.02 16.43
N GLN A 37 -3.18 7.93 17.76
CA GLN A 37 -3.14 6.66 18.49
C GLN A 37 -4.34 6.56 19.40
N ALA A 38 -5.10 5.49 19.27
CA ALA A 38 -6.18 5.14 20.19
C ALA A 38 -5.87 3.85 20.94
N ARG A 39 -6.34 3.75 22.19
CA ARG A 39 -6.28 2.51 22.97
C ARG A 39 -7.63 1.80 22.90
N LEU A 40 -7.59 0.50 22.65
CA LEU A 40 -8.76 -0.37 22.67
C LEU A 40 -8.94 -0.96 24.07
N ALA A 41 -10.15 -0.85 24.63
CA ALA A 41 -10.49 -1.52 25.88
C ALA A 41 -10.70 -3.03 25.69
N ALA A 42 -11.17 -3.42 24.50
CA ALA A 42 -11.35 -4.81 24.06
C ALA A 42 -11.26 -4.89 22.53
N PHE A 43 -11.04 -6.09 22.00
CA PHE A 43 -11.00 -6.34 20.54
C PHE A 43 -12.39 -6.73 19.99
N ASP A 44 -13.42 -5.98 20.38
CA ASP A 44 -14.80 -6.20 19.95
C ASP A 44 -15.29 -5.12 18.96
N GLU A 45 -16.40 -5.40 18.28
CA GLU A 45 -16.97 -4.51 17.27
C GLU A 45 -17.34 -3.13 17.83
N ALA A 46 -17.85 -3.06 19.05
CA ALA A 46 -18.29 -1.81 19.66
C ALA A 46 -17.11 -0.90 19.99
N THR A 47 -16.06 -1.46 20.57
CA THR A 47 -14.83 -0.74 20.91
C THR A 47 -14.12 -0.24 19.63
N TYR A 48 -13.99 -1.10 18.62
CA TYR A 48 -13.44 -0.67 17.33
C TYR A 48 -14.28 0.43 16.69
N ALA A 49 -15.62 0.30 16.66
CA ALA A 49 -16.50 1.30 16.08
C ALA A 49 -16.37 2.67 16.74
N ALA A 50 -16.28 2.69 18.07
CA ALA A 50 -16.13 3.93 18.84
C ALA A 50 -14.77 4.61 18.57
N GLN A 51 -13.66 3.87 18.64
CA GLN A 51 -12.34 4.45 18.49
C GLN A 51 -12.03 4.83 17.04
N VAL A 52 -12.42 4.01 16.05
CA VAL A 52 -12.26 4.33 14.63
C VAL A 52 -13.01 5.61 14.27
N GLU A 53 -14.24 5.80 14.78
CA GLU A 53 -15.01 7.01 14.52
C GLU A 53 -14.31 8.26 15.07
N LYS A 54 -13.80 8.20 16.31
CA LYS A 54 -13.02 9.30 16.90
C LYS A 54 -11.76 9.61 16.11
N MET A 55 -11.00 8.58 15.72
CA MET A 55 -9.76 8.73 14.96
C MET A 55 -10.01 9.36 13.59
N ILE A 56 -11.02 8.88 12.84
CA ILE A 56 -11.37 9.44 11.54
C ILE A 56 -11.83 10.90 11.69
N SER A 57 -12.65 11.21 12.69
CA SER A 57 -13.10 12.58 12.95
C SER A 57 -11.93 13.51 13.31
N ALA A 58 -10.98 13.03 14.12
CA ALA A 58 -9.77 13.80 14.44
C ALA A 58 -8.89 14.05 13.20
N PHE A 59 -8.75 13.03 12.35
CA PHE A 59 -8.05 13.18 11.05
C PHE A 59 -8.73 14.20 10.14
N GLU A 60 -10.05 14.11 9.97
CA GLU A 60 -10.82 15.08 9.14
C GLU A 60 -10.65 16.50 9.67
N GLN A 61 -10.71 16.69 10.98
CA GLN A 61 -10.55 18.00 11.62
C GLN A 61 -9.14 18.57 11.41
N ALA A 62 -8.12 17.74 11.58
CA ALA A 62 -6.73 18.18 11.49
C ALA A 62 -6.25 18.40 10.05
N SER A 63 -6.66 17.53 9.11
CA SER A 63 -6.22 17.58 7.71
C SER A 63 -7.10 18.47 6.81
N GLY A 64 -8.31 18.80 7.24
CA GLY A 64 -9.33 19.47 6.42
C GLY A 64 -9.94 18.57 5.33
N LYS A 65 -9.50 17.32 5.22
CA LYS A 65 -10.03 16.35 4.25
C LYS A 65 -11.27 15.68 4.83
N ARG A 66 -12.34 15.60 4.03
CA ARG A 66 -13.60 14.95 4.43
C ARG A 66 -13.74 13.61 3.74
N LEU A 67 -14.13 12.58 4.49
CA LEU A 67 -14.40 11.25 3.96
C LEU A 67 -15.86 11.12 3.48
N VAL A 68 -16.26 11.96 2.55
CA VAL A 68 -17.61 11.97 1.95
C VAL A 68 -17.58 11.47 0.51
N PRO A 69 -18.71 10.95 -0.03
CA PRO A 69 -18.79 10.56 -1.42
C PRO A 69 -18.46 11.70 -2.37
N GLY A 70 -17.47 11.48 -3.23
CA GLY A 70 -17.10 12.36 -4.34
C GLY A 70 -17.82 11.97 -5.65
N PRO A 71 -17.28 12.37 -6.80
CA PRO A 71 -17.90 12.09 -8.12
C PRO A 71 -18.09 10.61 -8.42
N LYS A 72 -17.20 9.74 -7.96
CA LYS A 72 -17.28 8.28 -8.17
C LYS A 72 -18.19 7.59 -7.16
N ARG A 73 -18.53 8.26 -6.06
CA ARG A 73 -19.35 7.74 -4.96
C ARG A 73 -18.83 6.43 -4.38
N LYS A 74 -17.50 6.19 -4.46
CA LYS A 74 -16.86 4.95 -4.04
C LYS A 74 -15.66 5.22 -3.14
N ALA A 75 -15.51 4.37 -2.12
CA ALA A 75 -14.34 4.29 -1.25
C ALA A 75 -13.77 2.86 -1.27
N GLY A 76 -12.46 2.73 -1.47
CA GLY A 76 -11.77 1.45 -1.44
C GLY A 76 -11.14 1.16 -0.08
N LEU A 77 -11.20 -0.10 0.36
CA LEU A 77 -10.51 -0.59 1.56
C LEU A 77 -9.50 -1.65 1.14
N LYS A 78 -8.20 -1.35 1.23
CA LYS A 78 -7.16 -2.34 0.98
C LYS A 78 -6.90 -3.10 2.26
N ILE A 79 -7.31 -4.36 2.30
CA ILE A 79 -7.12 -5.27 3.43
C ILE A 79 -5.92 -6.19 3.20
N TYR A 80 -5.42 -6.78 4.29
CA TYR A 80 -4.39 -7.80 4.27
C TYR A 80 -4.91 -9.12 4.85
N ALA A 81 -4.72 -10.21 4.13
CA ALA A 81 -5.15 -11.55 4.56
C ALA A 81 -4.13 -12.65 4.22
N ASP A 82 -3.02 -12.31 3.56
CA ASP A 82 -2.14 -13.29 2.91
C ASP A 82 -1.29 -14.11 3.87
N SER A 83 -1.08 -13.65 5.09
CA SER A 83 -0.48 -14.46 6.17
C SER A 83 -1.44 -15.54 6.70
N GLY A 84 -2.73 -15.44 6.44
CA GLY A 84 -3.77 -16.36 6.88
C GLY A 84 -4.41 -16.04 8.22
N PRO A 85 -5.23 -16.97 8.76
CA PRO A 85 -5.90 -16.80 10.05
C PRO A 85 -4.90 -16.51 11.18
N GLY A 86 -5.22 -15.56 12.05
CA GLY A 86 -4.37 -15.13 13.16
C GLY A 86 -3.43 -13.98 12.82
N LEU A 87 -3.26 -13.65 11.54
CA LEU A 87 -2.43 -12.53 11.12
C LEU A 87 -3.01 -11.88 9.85
N ALA A 88 -4.23 -11.39 9.98
CA ALA A 88 -4.97 -10.67 8.94
C ALA A 88 -5.56 -9.38 9.51
N THR A 89 -5.93 -8.45 8.66
CA THR A 89 -6.68 -7.26 9.10
C THR A 89 -7.89 -7.70 9.94
N PRO A 90 -8.08 -7.17 11.15
CA PRO A 90 -9.18 -7.60 12.01
C PRO A 90 -10.55 -7.29 11.39
N LEU A 91 -11.47 -8.27 11.40
CA LEU A 91 -12.83 -8.08 10.89
C LEU A 91 -13.58 -6.93 11.59
N PRO A 92 -13.47 -6.78 12.94
CA PRO A 92 -14.08 -5.65 13.64
C PRO A 92 -13.56 -4.30 13.18
N LEU A 93 -12.26 -4.17 12.88
CA LEU A 93 -11.67 -2.94 12.33
C LEU A 93 -12.31 -2.57 10.99
N VAL A 94 -12.41 -3.53 10.07
CA VAL A 94 -13.00 -3.27 8.74
C VAL A 94 -14.48 -2.91 8.85
N LYS A 95 -15.24 -3.60 9.69
CA LYS A 95 -16.64 -3.26 9.97
C LYS A 95 -16.80 -1.85 10.57
N ALA A 96 -15.89 -1.45 11.47
CA ALA A 96 -15.87 -0.11 12.04
C ALA A 96 -15.63 0.97 10.98
N VAL A 97 -14.66 0.75 10.07
CA VAL A 97 -14.40 1.68 8.95
C VAL A 97 -15.61 1.76 8.02
N ILE A 98 -16.20 0.62 7.64
CA ILE A 98 -17.42 0.58 6.82
C ILE A 98 -18.55 1.37 7.51
N GLY A 99 -18.76 1.15 8.80
CA GLY A 99 -19.77 1.86 9.58
C GLY A 99 -19.55 3.37 9.61
N SER A 100 -18.30 3.80 9.77
CA SER A 100 -17.90 5.21 9.75
C SER A 100 -18.13 5.85 8.37
N LEU A 101 -17.80 5.16 7.27
CA LEU A 101 -18.07 5.64 5.90
C LEU A 101 -19.56 5.72 5.59
N LYS A 102 -20.38 4.77 6.07
CA LYS A 102 -21.84 4.82 5.93
C LYS A 102 -22.44 6.03 6.64
N LYS A 103 -21.99 6.37 7.83
CA LYS A 103 -22.41 7.60 8.54
C LYS A 103 -22.08 8.87 7.75
N ARG A 104 -21.07 8.82 6.90
CA ARG A 104 -20.62 9.91 6.00
C ARG A 104 -21.30 9.92 4.63
N GLY A 105 -22.29 9.03 4.41
CA GLY A 105 -23.15 9.01 3.23
C GLY A 105 -22.76 8.01 2.14
N PHE A 106 -21.82 7.10 2.40
CA PHE A 106 -21.55 6.01 1.46
C PHE A 106 -22.62 4.92 1.54
N GLU A 107 -23.08 4.47 0.40
CA GLU A 107 -23.97 3.31 0.26
C GLU A 107 -23.16 2.00 0.30
N HIS A 108 -23.83 0.86 0.50
CA HIS A 108 -23.17 -0.45 0.50
C HIS A 108 -22.36 -0.72 -0.77
N ASN A 109 -22.92 -0.43 -1.93
CA ASN A 109 -22.25 -0.61 -3.22
C ASN A 109 -21.14 0.42 -3.47
N GLY A 110 -21.08 1.47 -2.67
CA GLY A 110 -20.06 2.51 -2.72
C GLY A 110 -18.81 2.18 -1.89
N ILE A 111 -18.82 1.12 -1.10
CA ILE A 111 -17.65 0.69 -0.31
C ILE A 111 -17.24 -0.70 -0.79
N PHE A 112 -16.00 -0.86 -1.23
CA PHE A 112 -15.48 -2.15 -1.66
C PHE A 112 -14.16 -2.48 -0.98
N LEU A 113 -13.93 -3.78 -0.76
CA LEU A 113 -12.72 -4.32 -0.18
C LEU A 113 -11.82 -4.86 -1.30
N VAL A 114 -10.52 -4.72 -1.15
CA VAL A 114 -9.51 -5.25 -2.07
C VAL A 114 -8.54 -6.15 -1.31
N GLY A 115 -8.47 -7.41 -1.70
CA GLY A 115 -7.53 -8.38 -1.15
C GLY A 115 -6.93 -9.25 -2.26
N LEU A 116 -5.78 -9.89 -2.00
CA LEU A 116 -5.02 -10.58 -3.04
C LEU A 116 -5.56 -11.99 -3.30
N ASN A 117 -5.52 -12.87 -2.31
CA ASN A 117 -5.74 -14.30 -2.49
C ASN A 117 -7.10 -14.79 -2.02
N ALA A 118 -7.88 -15.45 -2.89
CA ALA A 118 -9.23 -15.91 -2.61
C ALA A 118 -9.30 -16.91 -1.45
N LEU A 119 -8.37 -17.87 -1.39
CA LEU A 119 -8.36 -18.85 -0.31
C LEU A 119 -8.10 -18.19 1.04
N ARG A 120 -7.11 -17.30 1.12
CA ARG A 120 -6.78 -16.56 2.34
C ARG A 120 -7.94 -15.68 2.79
N LEU A 121 -8.60 -14.98 1.86
CA LEU A 121 -9.79 -14.18 2.15
C LEU A 121 -10.95 -15.03 2.71
N ARG A 122 -11.13 -16.27 2.23
CA ARG A 122 -12.13 -17.20 2.81
C ARG A 122 -11.74 -17.67 4.21
N MET A 123 -10.48 -18.06 4.40
CA MET A 123 -9.98 -18.54 5.69
C MET A 123 -10.04 -17.47 6.78
N THR A 124 -9.95 -16.20 6.40
CA THR A 124 -9.99 -15.04 7.31
C THR A 124 -11.37 -14.39 7.43
N GLY A 125 -12.40 -14.95 6.76
CA GLY A 125 -13.79 -14.52 6.92
C GLY A 125 -14.22 -13.34 6.02
N TYR A 126 -13.39 -12.90 5.09
CA TYR A 126 -13.74 -11.83 4.13
C TYR A 126 -14.57 -12.31 2.95
N LEU A 127 -14.42 -13.56 2.58
CA LEU A 127 -15.26 -14.21 1.58
C LEU A 127 -16.08 -15.34 2.23
N PRO A 128 -17.27 -15.62 1.68
CA PRO A 128 -18.08 -16.73 2.16
C PRO A 128 -17.37 -18.07 1.99
N SER A 129 -17.68 -19.01 2.87
CA SER A 129 -17.26 -20.40 2.71
C SER A 129 -17.83 -20.98 1.41
N LEU A 130 -17.13 -21.95 0.80
CA LEU A 130 -17.58 -22.58 -0.45
C LEU A 130 -18.91 -23.33 -0.30
N VAL A 131 -19.30 -23.67 0.92
CA VAL A 131 -20.49 -24.47 1.25
C VAL A 131 -21.73 -23.58 1.53
N SER A 132 -21.55 -22.33 1.88
CA SER A 132 -22.66 -21.41 2.20
C SER A 132 -22.90 -20.43 1.05
N GLY A 133 -24.12 -20.36 0.54
CA GLY A 133 -24.58 -19.32 -0.39
C GLY A 133 -24.66 -17.92 0.26
N SER A 134 -23.66 -17.58 1.09
CA SER A 134 -23.63 -16.36 1.90
C SER A 134 -23.22 -15.12 1.09
N THR A 135 -23.72 -14.00 1.54
CA THR A 135 -23.52 -12.67 0.97
C THR A 135 -22.08 -12.17 1.08
N PRO A 136 -21.65 -11.18 0.26
CA PRO A 136 -20.41 -10.45 0.41
C PRO A 136 -20.21 -9.91 1.83
N PHE A 137 -18.96 -9.60 2.21
CA PHE A 137 -18.59 -9.13 3.54
C PHE A 137 -19.44 -7.92 3.98
N SER A 138 -20.33 -8.13 4.96
CA SER A 138 -21.25 -7.09 5.44
C SER A 138 -22.07 -6.39 4.34
N GLY A 139 -22.34 -7.10 3.22
CA GLY A 139 -23.05 -6.56 2.06
C GLY A 139 -22.18 -5.72 1.12
N ASN A 140 -20.86 -5.63 1.34
CA ASN A 140 -19.96 -4.86 0.50
C ASN A 140 -19.17 -5.78 -0.43
N PRO A 141 -18.90 -5.39 -1.71
CA PRO A 141 -18.15 -6.20 -2.64
C PRO A 141 -16.71 -6.42 -2.18
N VAL A 142 -16.17 -7.62 -2.43
CA VAL A 142 -14.78 -7.98 -2.18
C VAL A 142 -14.11 -8.31 -3.50
N TYR A 143 -13.12 -7.52 -3.88
CA TYR A 143 -12.36 -7.67 -5.11
C TYR A 143 -11.13 -8.54 -4.83
N VAL A 144 -11.07 -9.68 -5.54
CA VAL A 144 -9.99 -10.67 -5.41
C VAL A 144 -9.01 -10.47 -6.55
N LEU A 145 -7.82 -9.98 -6.23
CA LEU A 145 -6.86 -9.55 -7.26
C LEU A 145 -6.26 -10.71 -8.06
N GLU A 146 -6.04 -11.87 -7.46
CA GLU A 146 -5.53 -13.04 -8.17
C GLU A 146 -6.44 -13.52 -9.33
N SER A 147 -7.69 -13.06 -9.37
CA SER A 147 -8.59 -13.33 -10.50
C SER A 147 -8.14 -12.69 -11.81
N GLY A 148 -7.21 -11.75 -11.77
CA GLY A 148 -6.70 -11.01 -12.91
C GLY A 148 -7.63 -9.93 -13.48
N ARG A 149 -8.88 -9.84 -12.99
CA ARG A 149 -9.93 -8.96 -13.56
C ARG A 149 -9.71 -7.47 -13.30
N TYR A 150 -8.87 -7.14 -12.33
CA TYR A 150 -8.69 -5.78 -11.81
C TYR A 150 -7.40 -5.14 -12.27
N TYR A 151 -6.71 -5.75 -13.22
CA TYR A 151 -5.49 -5.24 -13.84
C TYR A 151 -5.80 -4.70 -15.23
N ASP A 152 -5.37 -3.45 -15.47
CA ASP A 152 -5.46 -2.81 -16.77
C ASP A 152 -4.09 -2.85 -17.46
N PRO A 153 -3.99 -3.24 -18.75
CA PRO A 153 -2.72 -3.30 -19.47
C PRO A 153 -1.94 -2.00 -19.57
N VAL A 154 -2.62 -0.86 -19.39
CA VAL A 154 -1.99 0.47 -19.42
C VAL A 154 -1.35 0.84 -18.09
N TRP A 155 -1.84 0.27 -16.97
CA TRP A 155 -1.37 0.57 -15.62
C TRP A 155 -0.40 -0.49 -15.12
N PHE A 156 0.87 -0.29 -15.37
CA PHE A 156 1.91 -1.19 -14.92
C PHE A 156 3.15 -0.46 -14.41
N TYR A 157 3.85 -1.11 -13.51
CA TYR A 157 5.19 -0.75 -13.11
C TYR A 157 6.17 -1.48 -14.04
N ASP A 158 6.92 -0.72 -14.84
CA ASP A 158 7.99 -1.24 -15.69
C ASP A 158 9.33 -1.12 -14.96
N SER A 159 9.89 -2.25 -14.62
CA SER A 159 11.20 -2.28 -14.00
C SER A 159 12.13 -3.16 -14.82
N PRO A 160 13.33 -2.66 -15.18
CA PRO A 160 14.36 -3.46 -15.84
C PRO A 160 14.91 -4.58 -14.95
N LEU A 161 14.55 -4.60 -13.68
CA LEU A 161 14.97 -5.57 -12.68
C LEU A 161 14.17 -6.85 -12.75
N PRO A 162 14.83 -7.96 -12.48
CA PRO A 162 15.35 -8.83 -13.48
C PRO A 162 14.21 -9.43 -14.29
N GLN A 163 14.48 -9.66 -15.54
CA GLN A 163 13.64 -10.52 -16.36
C GLN A 163 13.32 -11.80 -15.56
N ARG A 164 12.18 -12.39 -15.82
CA ARG A 164 11.67 -13.65 -15.24
C ARG A 164 12.61 -14.84 -15.48
N PHE A 165 13.89 -14.67 -15.19
CA PHE A 165 14.89 -15.73 -15.36
C PHE A 165 15.08 -16.44 -14.04
N ASP A 166 14.09 -17.27 -13.68
CA ASP A 166 14.25 -18.25 -12.63
C ASP A 166 14.42 -19.61 -13.30
N PRO A 167 15.57 -20.30 -13.12
CA PRO A 167 15.77 -21.63 -13.64
C PRO A 167 14.71 -22.63 -13.19
N ILE A 168 14.11 -22.41 -12.02
CA ILE A 168 13.03 -23.25 -11.49
C ILE A 168 11.72 -22.98 -12.24
N PHE A 169 11.37 -21.72 -12.47
CA PHE A 169 10.19 -21.35 -13.27
C PHE A 169 10.38 -21.64 -14.78
N ALA A 170 11.59 -21.50 -15.30
CA ALA A 170 11.87 -21.91 -16.68
C ALA A 170 11.66 -23.40 -16.90
N GLN A 171 11.91 -24.24 -15.89
CA GLN A 171 11.66 -25.69 -15.97
C GLN A 171 10.14 -26.03 -15.88
N GLU A 172 9.33 -25.25 -15.17
CA GLU A 172 7.89 -25.44 -15.14
C GLU A 172 7.21 -24.99 -16.43
N GLN A 173 7.68 -23.91 -17.05
CA GLN A 173 7.17 -23.42 -18.34
C GLN A 173 7.48 -24.35 -19.51
N THR A 174 8.57 -25.12 -19.47
CA THR A 174 8.90 -26.12 -20.52
C THR A 174 8.05 -27.37 -20.45
N LYS A 175 7.23 -27.55 -19.43
CA LYS A 175 6.32 -28.71 -19.26
C LYS A 175 4.93 -28.53 -19.83
N GLY A 176 4.69 -27.64 -20.79
CA GLY A 176 3.48 -27.72 -21.59
C GLY A 176 2.63 -26.45 -21.70
N VAL A 177 3.10 -25.31 -21.29
CA VAL A 177 2.48 -24.03 -21.65
C VAL A 177 3.45 -23.28 -22.57
N GLN A 178 3.12 -23.20 -23.83
CA GLN A 178 3.74 -22.23 -24.73
C GLN A 178 3.34 -20.84 -24.24
N ALA A 179 4.11 -20.32 -23.31
CA ALA A 179 4.01 -18.93 -22.94
C ALA A 179 4.64 -18.11 -24.08
N ASN A 180 3.81 -17.70 -25.01
CA ASN A 180 4.10 -16.62 -25.97
C ASN A 180 4.09 -15.28 -25.19
N THR A 181 4.78 -15.22 -24.03
CA THR A 181 4.97 -13.97 -23.31
C THR A 181 6.17 -13.29 -23.93
N SER A 182 5.92 -12.15 -24.54
CA SER A 182 6.99 -11.29 -25.04
C SER A 182 7.91 -10.93 -23.86
N LYS A 183 9.22 -10.76 -24.11
CA LYS A 183 10.20 -10.31 -23.09
C LYS A 183 9.75 -9.02 -22.38
N ASP A 184 8.89 -8.23 -23.02
CA ASP A 184 8.35 -6.98 -22.49
C ASP A 184 7.29 -7.20 -21.41
N GLU A 185 6.46 -8.25 -21.52
CA GLU A 185 5.46 -8.58 -20.50
C GLU A 185 6.10 -9.08 -19.20
N ASP A 186 7.26 -9.74 -19.28
CA ASP A 186 7.99 -10.21 -18.11
C ASP A 186 8.57 -9.07 -17.26
N ARG A 187 8.69 -7.86 -17.81
CA ARG A 187 9.14 -6.65 -17.11
C ARG A 187 8.02 -5.90 -16.41
N LYS A 188 6.77 -6.19 -16.74
CA LYS A 188 5.61 -5.44 -16.27
C LYS A 188 5.00 -6.11 -15.02
N SER A 189 4.71 -5.30 -14.03
CA SER A 189 3.85 -5.66 -12.91
C SER A 189 2.63 -4.76 -12.96
N PHE A 190 1.49 -5.34 -13.30
CA PHE A 190 0.24 -4.60 -13.46
C PHE A 190 -0.30 -4.21 -12.09
N LEU A 191 -0.68 -2.94 -11.92
CA LEU A 191 -1.28 -2.41 -10.71
C LEU A 191 -2.79 -2.64 -10.74
N ALA A 192 -3.34 -3.06 -9.61
CA ALA A 192 -4.79 -3.17 -9.49
C ALA A 192 -5.42 -1.78 -9.44
N THR A 193 -6.24 -1.49 -10.43
CA THR A 193 -6.78 -0.14 -10.69
C THR A 193 -7.94 0.30 -9.78
N PRO A 194 -8.74 -0.59 -9.14
CA PRO A 194 -9.94 -0.14 -8.42
C PRO A 194 -9.68 0.91 -7.35
N LEU A 195 -8.55 0.82 -6.62
CA LEU A 195 -8.24 1.75 -5.54
C LEU A 195 -8.04 3.19 -6.02
N PHE A 196 -7.38 3.39 -7.16
CA PHE A 196 -7.02 4.72 -7.63
C PHE A 196 -7.83 5.20 -8.85
N LEU A 197 -8.42 4.29 -9.64
CA LEU A 197 -9.28 4.68 -10.77
C LEU A 197 -10.77 4.67 -10.43
N ASP A 198 -11.25 3.71 -9.63
CA ASP A 198 -12.69 3.54 -9.41
C ASP A 198 -13.19 4.20 -8.12
N ALA A 199 -12.31 4.54 -7.18
CA ALA A 199 -12.67 5.17 -5.91
C ALA A 199 -12.36 6.67 -5.89
N ASP A 200 -13.11 7.44 -5.11
CA ASP A 200 -12.78 8.82 -4.78
C ASP A 200 -11.54 8.88 -3.89
N PHE A 201 -11.43 7.91 -2.99
CA PHE A 201 -10.27 7.66 -2.15
C PHE A 201 -10.25 6.20 -1.69
N TRP A 202 -9.12 5.79 -1.13
CA TRP A 202 -8.99 4.50 -0.49
C TRP A 202 -8.24 4.58 0.84
N ILE A 203 -8.49 3.61 1.70
CA ILE A 203 -7.90 3.47 3.03
C ILE A 203 -7.10 2.18 3.05
N ASN A 204 -5.87 2.25 3.55
CA ASN A 204 -4.98 1.12 3.71
C ASN A 204 -5.12 0.52 5.12
N LEU A 205 -5.39 -0.77 5.21
CA LEU A 205 -5.61 -1.51 6.46
C LEU A 205 -4.60 -2.68 6.55
N PRO A 206 -3.30 -2.39 6.74
CA PRO A 206 -2.26 -3.41 6.78
C PRO A 206 -2.25 -4.19 8.10
N VAL A 207 -1.49 -5.28 8.09
CA VAL A 207 -0.98 -5.96 9.29
C VAL A 207 0.54 -5.93 9.22
N PHE A 208 1.21 -5.89 10.36
CA PHE A 208 2.65 -5.81 10.39
C PHE A 208 3.29 -7.16 10.64
N THR A 209 4.28 -7.50 9.82
CA THR A 209 5.18 -8.63 10.05
C THR A 209 6.61 -8.24 9.71
N ASP A 210 7.57 -8.96 10.26
CA ASP A 210 8.90 -8.97 9.67
C ASP A 210 8.87 -9.62 8.29
N HIS A 211 9.86 -9.31 7.47
CA HIS A 211 10.02 -9.93 6.16
C HIS A 211 11.50 -9.98 5.77
N PRO A 212 12.03 -11.15 5.34
CA PRO A 212 13.47 -11.33 5.11
C PRO A 212 14.05 -10.45 3.99
N THR A 213 13.23 -9.97 3.07
CA THR A 213 13.67 -9.15 1.93
C THR A 213 13.19 -7.70 2.00
N LEU A 214 12.13 -7.42 2.76
CA LEU A 214 11.48 -6.10 2.80
C LEU A 214 11.69 -5.38 4.14
N GLY A 215 12.27 -6.07 5.13
CA GLY A 215 12.34 -5.60 6.51
C GLY A 215 10.97 -5.68 7.17
N VAL A 216 10.07 -4.78 6.83
CA VAL A 216 8.69 -4.76 7.31
C VAL A 216 7.73 -5.03 6.16
N ASN A 217 6.84 -6.00 6.34
CA ASN A 217 5.64 -6.14 5.52
C ASN A 217 4.53 -5.37 6.25
N GLY A 218 4.16 -4.21 5.75
CA GLY A 218 3.26 -3.27 6.39
C GLY A 218 2.48 -2.42 5.40
N ALA A 219 2.37 -1.14 5.65
CA ALA A 219 1.57 -0.20 4.87
C ALA A 219 2.03 -0.09 3.41
N LEU A 220 3.35 0.10 3.20
CA LEU A 220 3.91 0.24 1.86
C LEU A 220 3.72 -1.02 1.03
N VAL A 221 4.03 -2.17 1.60
CA VAL A 221 3.95 -3.46 0.90
C VAL A 221 2.51 -3.83 0.58
N ASN A 222 1.56 -3.57 1.51
CA ASN A 222 0.15 -3.82 1.28
C ASN A 222 -0.42 -2.97 0.13
N ALA A 223 0.04 -1.74 0.00
CA ALA A 223 -0.36 -0.81 -1.05
C ALA A 223 0.23 -1.14 -2.43
N THR A 224 1.36 -1.85 -2.48
CA THR A 224 2.18 -2.06 -3.67
C THR A 224 2.26 -3.51 -4.10
N LEU A 225 3.16 -4.32 -3.51
CA LEU A 225 3.37 -5.71 -3.94
C LEU A 225 2.12 -6.57 -3.78
N TRP A 226 1.34 -6.36 -2.71
CA TRP A 226 0.07 -7.06 -2.51
C TRP A 226 -1.11 -6.41 -3.27
N ASN A 227 -0.81 -5.43 -4.11
CA ASN A 227 -1.76 -4.75 -5.01
C ASN A 227 -1.33 -4.83 -6.48
N ALA A 228 -0.32 -5.63 -6.79
CA ALA A 228 0.23 -5.78 -8.13
C ALA A 228 0.36 -7.25 -8.54
N SER A 229 0.42 -7.48 -9.85
CA SER A 229 0.71 -8.79 -10.43
C SER A 229 2.21 -9.00 -10.61
N ASN A 230 2.63 -10.23 -10.88
CA ASN A 230 4.00 -10.58 -11.26
C ASN A 230 5.06 -10.05 -10.28
N THR A 231 4.78 -10.08 -8.98
CA THR A 231 5.66 -9.50 -7.95
C THR A 231 6.76 -10.46 -7.48
N ALA A 232 6.62 -11.77 -7.71
CA ALA A 232 7.63 -12.78 -7.34
C ALA A 232 9.02 -12.49 -7.95
N ARG A 233 9.08 -11.82 -9.09
CA ARG A 233 10.32 -11.42 -9.76
C ARG A 233 11.20 -10.49 -8.93
N PHE A 234 10.63 -9.72 -8.02
CA PHE A 234 11.36 -8.77 -7.18
C PHE A 234 12.12 -9.43 -6.03
N PHE A 235 11.70 -10.62 -5.60
CA PHE A 235 12.31 -11.32 -4.47
C PHE A 235 13.60 -12.08 -4.80
N ARG A 236 14.10 -11.96 -6.01
CA ARG A 236 15.34 -12.63 -6.47
C ARG A 236 16.62 -11.96 -6.00
N SER A 237 16.53 -10.70 -5.63
CA SER A 237 17.66 -9.93 -5.12
C SER A 237 17.20 -9.10 -3.92
N PRO A 238 18.02 -9.00 -2.87
CA PRO A 238 17.68 -8.22 -1.67
C PRO A 238 17.35 -6.74 -1.95
N ALA A 239 17.88 -6.18 -3.03
CA ALA A 239 17.66 -4.77 -3.39
C ALA A 239 16.39 -4.54 -4.23
N ASN A 240 15.91 -5.54 -4.96
CA ASN A 240 14.87 -5.33 -5.97
C ASN A 240 13.48 -5.09 -5.37
N ALA A 241 13.08 -5.90 -4.40
CA ALA A 241 11.77 -5.74 -3.76
C ALA A 241 11.67 -4.43 -2.97
N PRO A 242 12.68 -4.02 -2.19
CA PRO A 242 12.72 -2.71 -1.54
C PRO A 242 12.56 -1.54 -2.52
N ALA A 243 13.32 -1.56 -3.63
CA ALA A 243 13.24 -0.52 -4.65
C ALA A 243 11.86 -0.47 -5.31
N ALA A 244 11.31 -1.63 -5.72
CA ALA A 244 9.99 -1.72 -6.35
C ALA A 244 8.87 -1.22 -5.42
N VAL A 245 8.91 -1.56 -4.13
CA VAL A 245 7.95 -1.05 -3.13
C VAL A 245 8.01 0.47 -3.04
N ALA A 246 9.21 1.04 -2.93
CA ALA A 246 9.40 2.47 -2.82
C ALA A 246 8.92 3.21 -4.08
N GLU A 247 9.31 2.75 -5.27
CA GLU A 247 8.93 3.35 -6.55
C GLU A 247 7.42 3.23 -6.83
N MET A 248 6.81 2.06 -6.60
CA MET A 248 5.36 1.91 -6.72
C MET A 248 4.59 2.78 -5.71
N SER A 249 5.10 2.92 -4.49
CA SER A 249 4.50 3.80 -3.48
C SER A 249 4.54 5.27 -3.88
N ALA A 250 5.49 5.67 -4.72
CA ALA A 250 5.66 7.03 -5.19
C ALA A 250 4.77 7.37 -6.39
N ILE A 251 4.05 6.39 -6.99
CA ILE A 251 3.15 6.62 -8.13
C ILE A 251 2.09 7.67 -7.75
N PRO A 252 2.00 8.80 -8.48
CA PRO A 252 1.13 9.92 -8.10
C PRO A 252 -0.35 9.53 -8.00
N GLU A 253 -0.86 8.74 -8.92
CA GLU A 253 -2.26 8.32 -8.99
C GLU A 253 -2.65 7.47 -7.78
N LEU A 254 -1.76 6.56 -7.37
CA LEU A 254 -1.96 5.74 -6.17
C LEU A 254 -1.96 6.61 -4.91
N ARG A 255 -1.01 7.56 -4.81
CA ARG A 255 -0.86 8.43 -3.64
C ARG A 255 -1.97 9.46 -3.49
N GLN A 256 -2.40 10.09 -4.57
CA GLN A 256 -3.43 11.14 -4.53
C GLN A 256 -4.76 10.64 -3.98
N THR A 257 -5.06 9.37 -4.19
CA THR A 257 -6.29 8.73 -3.71
C THR A 257 -6.09 7.98 -2.39
N TRP A 258 -4.85 7.78 -1.93
CA TRP A 258 -4.55 7.15 -0.64
C TRP A 258 -4.85 8.14 0.51
N MET A 259 -5.98 7.98 1.16
CA MET A 259 -6.45 8.91 2.18
C MET A 259 -5.59 8.85 3.45
N PHE A 260 -5.46 7.65 4.00
CA PHE A 260 -4.61 7.34 5.16
C PHE A 260 -4.40 5.82 5.30
N THR A 261 -3.49 5.46 6.19
CA THR A 261 -3.33 4.10 6.71
C THR A 261 -3.88 4.03 8.11
N LEU A 262 -4.69 3.01 8.39
CA LEU A 262 -5.22 2.70 9.71
C LEU A 262 -4.88 1.24 10.05
N ALA A 263 -4.08 1.05 11.09
CA ALA A 263 -3.60 -0.25 11.50
C ALA A 263 -4.02 -0.58 12.94
N SER A 264 -4.37 -1.84 13.15
CA SER A 264 -4.55 -2.41 14.50
C SER A 264 -3.31 -3.21 14.87
N LEU A 265 -2.86 -3.03 16.11
CA LEU A 265 -1.80 -3.84 16.71
C LEU A 265 -2.38 -5.04 17.50
N GLU A 266 -3.66 -5.38 17.28
CA GLU A 266 -4.27 -6.58 17.84
C GLU A 266 -3.45 -7.83 17.57
N HIS A 267 -2.89 -7.94 16.36
CA HIS A 267 -1.96 -9.00 15.98
C HIS A 267 -0.90 -8.45 15.04
N TYR A 268 0.36 -8.61 15.42
CA TYR A 268 1.50 -8.40 14.54
C TYR A 268 2.63 -9.37 14.91
N GLN A 269 3.53 -9.63 13.97
CA GLN A 269 4.54 -10.67 14.11
C GLN A 269 5.94 -10.11 13.98
N PHE A 270 6.86 -10.57 14.84
CA PHE A 270 8.22 -10.05 14.90
C PHE A 270 9.30 -11.02 14.40
N VAL A 271 8.97 -12.30 14.16
CA VAL A 271 9.87 -13.31 13.57
C VAL A 271 9.09 -14.29 12.70
N GLY A 272 9.64 -14.63 11.54
CA GLY A 272 9.14 -15.68 10.65
C GLY A 272 8.08 -15.24 9.65
N GLY A 273 7.88 -13.92 9.48
CA GLY A 273 6.97 -13.38 8.47
C GLY A 273 7.41 -13.66 7.01
N PRO A 274 6.49 -13.50 6.08
CA PRO A 274 5.13 -13.02 6.25
C PRO A 274 4.11 -14.11 6.69
N PHE A 275 4.51 -15.36 6.84
CA PHE A 275 3.60 -16.45 7.22
C PHE A 275 3.31 -16.43 8.72
N PHE A 276 2.04 -16.65 9.09
CA PHE A 276 1.63 -16.69 10.49
C PHE A 276 2.40 -17.72 11.32
N ASN A 277 2.94 -17.26 12.45
CA ASN A 277 3.58 -18.08 13.45
C ASN A 277 3.14 -17.61 14.84
N SER A 278 2.32 -18.42 15.51
CA SER A 278 1.74 -18.06 16.81
C SER A 278 2.77 -17.83 17.93
N LEU A 279 3.97 -18.43 17.82
CA LEU A 279 5.04 -18.25 18.82
C LEU A 279 5.65 -16.84 18.80
N TYR A 280 5.58 -16.17 17.65
CA TYR A 280 6.21 -14.86 17.43
C TYR A 280 5.21 -13.77 17.06
N THR A 281 3.92 -14.05 17.27
CA THR A 281 2.84 -13.08 17.14
C THR A 281 2.53 -12.47 18.50
N VAL A 282 2.42 -11.17 18.54
CA VAL A 282 2.09 -10.39 19.75
C VAL A 282 0.84 -9.57 19.53
N SER A 283 0.26 -9.13 20.64
CA SER A 283 -0.98 -8.36 20.65
C SER A 283 -0.82 -7.12 21.53
N GLU A 284 -1.15 -5.96 20.99
CA GLU A 284 -1.24 -4.71 21.74
C GLU A 284 -2.61 -4.06 21.48
N PRO A 285 -3.28 -3.51 22.51
CA PRO A 285 -4.59 -2.91 22.35
C PRO A 285 -4.49 -1.47 21.80
N LEU A 286 -3.88 -1.31 20.64
CA LEU A 286 -3.61 -0.02 20.01
C LEU A 286 -4.10 0.02 18.57
N LEU A 287 -4.58 1.21 18.17
CA LEU A 287 -4.81 1.60 16.79
C LEU A 287 -3.89 2.75 16.43
N TRP A 288 -3.36 2.73 15.21
CA TRP A 288 -2.59 3.83 14.63
C TRP A 288 -3.23 4.29 13.32
N LEU A 289 -3.33 5.61 13.14
CA LEU A 289 -3.78 6.25 11.91
C LEU A 289 -2.78 7.32 11.50
N THR A 290 -2.38 7.32 10.24
CA THR A 290 -1.56 8.40 9.64
C THR A 290 -1.71 8.40 8.12
N ASN A 291 -1.48 9.54 7.49
CA ASN A 291 -1.35 9.67 6.03
C ASN A 291 0.11 9.53 5.54
N ASP A 292 1.05 9.27 6.45
CA ASP A 292 2.44 8.94 6.15
C ASP A 292 2.68 7.43 6.26
N PRO A 293 2.67 6.66 5.15
CA PRO A 293 2.85 5.21 5.21
C PRO A 293 4.28 4.80 5.58
N VAL A 294 5.29 5.63 5.32
CA VAL A 294 6.68 5.37 5.72
C VAL A 294 6.82 5.49 7.23
N MET A 295 6.21 6.52 7.84
CA MET A 295 6.15 6.68 9.28
C MET A 295 5.42 5.49 9.94
N MET A 296 4.31 5.05 9.36
CA MET A 296 3.57 3.89 9.85
C MET A 296 4.46 2.64 9.94
N ASP A 297 5.15 2.32 8.84
CA ASP A 297 6.02 1.15 8.77
C ASP A 297 7.30 1.32 9.60
N SER A 298 7.79 2.55 9.77
CA SER A 298 8.94 2.85 10.64
C SER A 298 8.60 2.61 12.13
N LEU A 299 7.40 3.01 12.57
CA LEU A 299 6.91 2.71 13.92
C LEU A 299 6.71 1.21 14.12
N ALA A 300 6.21 0.51 13.11
CA ALA A 300 6.08 -0.94 13.13
C ALA A 300 7.45 -1.63 13.22
N ARG A 301 8.47 -1.15 12.46
CA ARG A 301 9.86 -1.62 12.56
C ARG A 301 10.40 -1.47 13.97
N ASP A 302 10.19 -0.32 14.59
CA ASP A 302 10.67 -0.06 15.95
C ASP A 302 10.01 -1.02 16.96
N ARG A 303 8.69 -1.32 16.81
CA ARG A 303 7.99 -2.31 17.64
C ARG A 303 8.51 -3.73 17.43
N ILE A 304 8.64 -4.15 16.18
CA ILE A 304 9.18 -5.46 15.81
C ILE A 304 10.59 -5.63 16.40
N ASN A 305 11.47 -4.66 16.22
CA ASN A 305 12.84 -4.69 16.78
C ASN A 305 12.85 -4.71 18.31
N GLY A 306 11.92 -4.00 18.95
CA GLY A 306 11.75 -4.05 20.39
C GLY A 306 11.47 -5.45 20.91
N HIS A 307 10.53 -6.18 20.29
CA HIS A 307 10.22 -7.57 20.65
C HIS A 307 11.35 -8.54 20.29
N ARG A 308 11.97 -8.37 19.12
CA ARG A 308 13.14 -9.17 18.71
C ARG A 308 14.24 -9.09 19.75
N LYS A 309 14.59 -7.88 20.18
CA LYS A 309 15.61 -7.64 21.21
C LYS A 309 15.23 -8.28 22.56
N GLN A 310 13.98 -8.15 23.00
CA GLN A 310 13.49 -8.75 24.25
C GLN A 310 13.58 -10.26 24.24
N GLN A 311 13.45 -10.89 23.08
CA GLN A 311 13.50 -12.34 22.89
C GLN A 311 14.89 -12.85 22.46
N GLY A 312 15.91 -11.99 22.41
CA GLY A 312 17.27 -12.38 22.05
C GLY A 312 17.52 -12.54 20.55
N PHE A 313 16.63 -12.03 19.69
CA PHE A 313 16.86 -11.99 18.26
C PHE A 313 17.59 -10.70 17.85
N GLU A 314 18.32 -10.78 16.74
CA GLU A 314 18.90 -9.62 16.09
C GLU A 314 17.79 -8.70 15.56
N ASN A 315 18.08 -7.40 15.43
CA ASN A 315 17.19 -6.46 14.74
C ASN A 315 16.93 -6.92 13.30
N LEU A 316 15.89 -6.36 12.69
CA LEU A 316 15.70 -6.46 11.25
C LEU A 316 16.94 -5.94 10.54
N ASP A 317 17.29 -6.59 9.44
CA ASP A 317 18.48 -6.27 8.64
C ASP A 317 18.45 -4.80 8.19
N GLU A 318 19.43 -4.02 8.63
CA GLU A 318 19.56 -2.60 8.33
C GLU A 318 19.99 -2.34 6.87
N GLU A 319 20.50 -3.37 6.16
CA GLU A 319 20.80 -3.29 4.74
C GLU A 319 19.53 -3.27 3.88
N ILE A 320 18.40 -3.72 4.41
CA ILE A 320 17.10 -3.65 3.75
C ILE A 320 16.54 -2.23 3.85
N ARG A 321 16.63 -1.47 2.78
CA ARG A 321 16.37 -0.04 2.74
C ARG A 321 15.02 0.36 2.14
N THR A 322 13.99 -0.44 2.33
CA THR A 322 12.64 -0.16 1.78
C THR A 322 12.11 1.21 2.22
N LEU A 323 12.24 1.51 3.52
CA LEU A 323 11.71 2.74 4.11
C LEU A 323 12.54 3.96 3.68
N GLU A 324 13.86 3.83 3.68
CA GLU A 324 14.79 4.88 3.28
C GLU A 324 14.65 5.23 1.79
N PHE A 325 14.42 4.22 0.93
CA PHE A 325 14.12 4.47 -0.49
C PHE A 325 12.80 5.21 -0.66
N ALA A 326 11.75 4.81 0.06
CA ALA A 326 10.47 5.49 0.03
C ALA A 326 10.56 6.94 0.57
N GLU A 327 11.34 7.18 1.65
CA GLU A 327 11.62 8.54 2.15
C GLU A 327 12.36 9.37 1.09
N THR A 328 13.37 8.82 0.42
CA THR A 328 14.12 9.50 -0.65
C THR A 328 13.22 9.91 -1.81
N LEU A 329 12.19 9.12 -2.12
CA LEU A 329 11.19 9.43 -3.15
C LEU A 329 10.07 10.35 -2.64
N GLY A 330 10.16 10.84 -1.41
CA GLY A 330 9.18 11.77 -0.83
C GLY A 330 7.84 11.12 -0.49
N VAL A 331 7.82 9.80 -0.24
CA VAL A 331 6.59 9.08 0.14
C VAL A 331 6.19 9.37 1.58
N GLY A 332 7.16 9.59 2.46
CA GLY A 332 6.95 9.88 3.87
C GLY A 332 8.28 10.03 4.62
N SER A 333 8.29 9.87 5.94
CA SER A 333 9.46 10.06 6.78
C SER A 333 9.77 8.83 7.65
N THR A 334 11.07 8.50 7.77
CA THR A 334 11.56 7.45 8.68
C THR A 334 11.86 7.94 10.11
N LYS A 335 11.67 9.24 10.38
CA LYS A 335 12.14 9.90 11.62
C LYS A 335 11.18 9.70 12.79
N THR A 336 11.05 8.47 13.30
CA THR A 336 10.10 8.12 14.38
C THR A 336 10.30 8.92 15.66
N LYS A 337 11.52 9.36 15.96
CA LYS A 337 11.81 10.20 17.13
C LYS A 337 11.26 11.62 17.04
N GLN A 338 10.87 12.08 15.86
CA GLN A 338 10.32 13.42 15.61
C GLN A 338 8.80 13.39 15.38
N VAL A 339 8.21 12.18 15.36
CA VAL A 339 6.77 12.04 15.11
C VAL A 339 5.96 12.61 16.26
N ARG A 340 4.88 13.32 15.92
CA ARG A 340 3.89 13.78 16.88
C ARG A 340 2.81 12.72 17.06
N MET A 341 2.90 11.95 18.15
CA MET A 341 1.84 11.02 18.54
C MET A 341 0.69 11.82 19.19
N ILE A 342 -0.52 11.68 18.63
CA ILE A 342 -1.74 12.35 19.13
C ILE A 342 -2.63 11.28 19.76
N PRO A 343 -2.76 11.24 21.09
CA PRO A 343 -3.66 10.31 21.74
C PRO A 343 -5.12 10.65 21.43
N ILE A 344 -5.93 9.63 21.23
CA ILE A 344 -7.38 9.69 21.07
C ILE A 344 -7.99 8.92 22.24
N ASP A 345 -8.71 9.64 23.10
CA ASP A 345 -9.33 9.12 24.33
C ASP A 345 -10.73 8.51 24.07
#